data_40719b43d7c9bad82a30730de8960350
#
_entry.id   40719b43d7c9bad82a30730de8960350
#
_cell.length_a   1.000
_cell.length_b   1.000
_cell.length_c   1.000
_cell.angle_alpha   90.00
_cell.angle_beta   90.00
_cell.angle_gamma   90.00
#
_symmetry.space_group_name_H-M   'P 1'
#
loop_
_entity.id
_entity.type
_entity.pdbx_description
1 polymer ?
#
loop_
_entity_poly.entity_id
_entity_poly.type
_entity_poly.pdbx_seq_one_letter_code
_entity_poly.pdbx_strand_id
1 'polypeptide(L)' 'MLKERVEEALNGIRPALQADGGDVELFDIDEAKGIVRVRLQGACAGCPSAQITLAMGIERAIKEKVPEVKEVLSV' A
#
# COMPACT_ATOMS: atom_id res chain seq x y z
N MET A 1 -12.02 -9.25 8.57
CA MET A 1 -10.90 -9.98 7.95
C MET A 1 -9.77 -9.04 7.63
N LEU A 2 -8.56 -9.52 7.58
CA LEU A 2 -7.37 -8.70 7.36
C LEU A 2 -7.44 -7.95 6.02
N LYS A 3 -7.90 -8.61 4.97
CA LYS A 3 -8.03 -8.00 3.64
C LYS A 3 -8.91 -6.75 3.68
N GLU A 4 -10.05 -6.82 4.32
CA GLU A 4 -10.97 -5.69 4.40
C GLU A 4 -10.34 -4.51 5.14
N ARG A 5 -9.64 -4.79 6.21
CA ARG A 5 -8.97 -3.77 7.01
C ARG A 5 -7.85 -3.10 6.22
N VAL A 6 -7.09 -3.90 5.46
CA VAL A 6 -6.03 -3.38 4.59
C VAL A 6 -6.62 -2.53 3.46
N GLU A 7 -7.70 -2.97 2.84
CA GLU A 7 -8.38 -2.20 1.81
C GLU A 7 -8.87 -0.86 2.35
N GLU A 8 -9.40 -0.86 3.55
CA GLU A 8 -9.84 0.36 4.21
C GLU A 8 -8.68 1.33 4.45
N ALA A 9 -7.55 0.80 4.89
CA ALA A 9 -6.34 1.60 5.06
C ALA A 9 -5.86 2.18 3.73
N LEU A 10 -5.88 1.39 2.66
CA LEU A 10 -5.52 1.84 1.33
C LEU A 10 -6.45 2.94 0.83
N ASN A 11 -7.76 2.78 1.06
CA ASN A 11 -8.74 3.79 0.67
C ASN A 11 -8.48 5.12 1.37
N GLY A 12 -7.91 5.11 2.55
CA GLY A 12 -7.56 6.32 3.28
C GLY A 12 -6.38 7.08 2.68
N ILE A 13 -5.49 6.38 1.97
CA ILE A 13 -4.29 7.00 1.37
C ILE A 13 -4.44 7.28 -0.12
N ARG A 14 -5.41 6.64 -0.80
CA ARG A 14 -5.62 6.84 -2.23
C ARG A 14 -5.81 8.30 -2.65
N PRO A 15 -6.62 9.10 -1.95
CA PRO A 15 -6.80 10.50 -2.36
C PRO A 15 -5.50 11.27 -2.46
N ALA A 16 -4.57 11.06 -1.54
CA ALA A 16 -3.27 11.71 -1.56
C ALA A 16 -2.44 11.27 -2.77
N LEU A 17 -2.46 9.97 -3.08
CA LEU A 17 -1.74 9.44 -4.24
C LEU A 17 -2.36 9.92 -5.55
N GLN A 18 -3.68 9.96 -5.63
CA GLN A 18 -4.39 10.41 -6.82
C GLN A 18 -4.13 11.90 -7.09
N ALA A 19 -3.99 12.69 -6.04
CA ALA A 19 -3.65 14.11 -6.18
C ALA A 19 -2.28 14.31 -6.84
N ASP A 20 -1.37 13.35 -6.67
CA ASP A 20 -0.05 13.37 -7.29
C ASP A 20 -0.02 12.65 -8.65
N GLY A 21 -1.19 12.23 -9.14
CA GLY A 21 -1.29 11.53 -10.41
C GLY A 21 -1.03 10.04 -10.34
N GLY A 22 -0.98 9.46 -9.14
CA GLY A 22 -0.77 8.04 -8.94
C GLY A 22 -1.94 7.35 -8.27
N ASP A 23 -1.77 6.07 -7.99
CA ASP A 23 -2.75 5.29 -7.25
C ASP A 23 -2.09 4.04 -6.70
N VAL A 24 -2.80 3.33 -5.84
CA VAL A 24 -2.36 2.04 -5.29
C VAL A 24 -3.51 1.06 -5.33
N GLU A 25 -3.19 -0.18 -5.65
CA GLU A 25 -4.17 -1.26 -5.73
C GLU A 25 -3.68 -2.44 -4.88
N LEU A 26 -4.60 -3.08 -4.16
CA LEU A 26 -4.27 -4.29 -3.43
C LEU A 26 -4.13 -5.43 -4.43
N PHE A 27 -2.92 -5.99 -4.53
CA PHE A 27 -2.63 -7.09 -5.43
C PHE A 27 -2.88 -8.45 -4.75
N ASP A 28 -2.32 -8.64 -3.55
CA ASP A 28 -2.43 -9.90 -2.83
C ASP A 28 -2.17 -9.66 -1.35
N ILE A 29 -2.57 -10.62 -0.53
CA ILE A 29 -2.35 -10.54 0.90
C ILE A 29 -2.12 -11.95 1.46
N ASP A 30 -1.07 -12.09 2.28
CA ASP A 30 -0.79 -13.31 3.00
C ASP A 30 -1.12 -13.08 4.47
N GLU A 31 -2.31 -13.49 4.87
CA GLU A 31 -2.78 -13.29 6.23
C GLU A 31 -1.94 -14.07 7.26
N ALA A 32 -1.44 -15.23 6.88
CA ALA A 32 -0.65 -16.05 7.78
C ALA A 32 0.68 -15.40 8.13
N LYS A 33 1.32 -14.74 7.16
CA LYS A 33 2.61 -14.08 7.36
C LYS A 33 2.49 -12.59 7.63
N GLY A 34 1.31 -12.01 7.43
CA GLY A 34 1.11 -10.56 7.56
C GLY A 34 1.77 -9.76 6.45
N ILE A 35 1.88 -10.34 5.26
CA ILE A 35 2.50 -9.69 4.10
C ILE A 35 1.39 -9.17 3.18
N VAL A 36 1.49 -7.90 2.81
CA VAL A 36 0.56 -7.27 1.88
C VAL A 36 1.33 -6.91 0.61
N ARG A 37 0.79 -7.30 -0.54
CA ARG A 37 1.34 -6.93 -1.83
C ARG A 37 0.43 -5.92 -2.48
N VAL A 38 1.00 -4.79 -2.85
CA VAL A 38 0.27 -3.70 -3.50
C VAL A 38 0.91 -3.38 -4.84
N ARG A 39 0.11 -2.83 -5.73
CA ARG A 39 0.59 -2.41 -7.04
C ARG A 39 0.42 -0.92 -7.16
N LEU A 40 1.52 -0.23 -7.41
CA LEU A 40 1.50 1.20 -7.64
C LEU A 40 1.19 1.48 -9.11
N GLN A 41 0.41 2.53 -9.36
CA GLN A 41 -0.06 2.88 -10.70
C GLN A 41 0.19 4.36 -11.00
N GLY A 42 0.18 4.71 -12.28
CA GLY A 42 0.35 6.09 -12.72
C GLY A 42 1.74 6.63 -12.42
N ALA A 43 1.81 7.86 -11.95
CA ALA A 43 3.09 8.52 -11.64
C ALA A 43 3.87 7.78 -10.57
N CYS A 44 3.19 7.07 -9.67
CA CYS A 44 3.85 6.29 -8.62
C CYS A 44 4.65 5.12 -9.17
N ALA A 45 4.28 4.59 -10.33
CA ALA A 45 4.95 3.46 -10.95
C ALA A 45 6.15 3.87 -11.81
N GLY A 46 6.28 5.15 -12.13
CA GLY A 46 7.25 5.63 -13.11
C GLY A 46 8.64 5.97 -12.58
N CYS A 47 8.82 6.05 -11.27
CA CYS A 47 10.09 6.47 -10.68
C CYS A 47 10.54 5.50 -9.58
N PRO A 48 11.64 4.75 -9.78
CA PRO A 48 12.08 3.77 -8.79
C PRO A 48 12.34 4.36 -7.40
N SER A 49 12.95 5.52 -7.33
CA SER A 49 13.21 6.19 -6.05
C SER A 49 11.93 6.60 -5.35
N ALA A 50 10.97 7.14 -6.11
CA ALA A 50 9.67 7.53 -5.57
C ALA A 50 8.87 6.30 -5.13
N GLN A 51 8.99 5.18 -5.85
CA GLN A 51 8.33 3.94 -5.47
C GLN A 51 8.80 3.45 -4.10
N ILE A 52 10.08 3.50 -3.82
CA ILE A 52 10.62 3.08 -2.52
C ILE A 52 10.05 3.97 -1.42
N THR A 53 10.07 5.28 -1.59
CA THR A 53 9.55 6.23 -0.61
C THR A 53 8.04 6.03 -0.39
N LEU A 54 7.30 5.86 -1.48
CA LEU A 54 5.86 5.64 -1.41
C LEU A 54 5.53 4.31 -0.74
N ALA A 55 6.28 3.25 -1.08
CA ALA A 55 6.06 1.94 -0.47
C ALA A 55 6.28 1.99 1.03
N MET A 56 7.30 2.71 1.49
CA MET A 56 7.54 2.89 2.92
C MET A 56 6.43 3.67 3.60
N GLY A 57 5.94 4.73 2.96
CA GLY A 57 4.84 5.52 3.47
C GLY A 57 3.54 4.73 3.54
N ILE A 58 3.25 3.95 2.52
CA ILE A 58 2.09 3.07 2.45
C ILE A 58 2.18 2.00 3.54
N GLU A 59 3.33 1.37 3.67
CA GLU A 59 3.59 0.36 4.70
C GLU A 59 3.31 0.93 6.09
N ARG A 60 3.84 2.10 6.37
CA ARG A 60 3.65 2.76 7.65
C ARG A 60 2.18 3.06 7.93
N ALA A 61 1.48 3.60 6.93
CA ALA A 61 0.06 3.91 7.06
C ALA A 61 -0.78 2.65 7.32
N ILE A 62 -0.48 1.58 6.58
CA ILE A 62 -1.19 0.32 6.74
C ILE A 62 -0.90 -0.28 8.13
N LYS A 63 0.35 -0.29 8.56
CA LYS A 63 0.73 -0.84 9.86
C LYS A 63 0.09 -0.09 11.02
N GLU A 64 -0.09 1.21 10.89
CA GLU A 64 -0.74 2.01 11.92
C GLU A 64 -2.21 1.63 12.07
N LYS A 65 -2.89 1.35 10.96
CA LYS A 65 -4.30 0.96 10.97
C LYS A 65 -4.51 -0.53 11.19
N VAL A 66 -3.57 -1.34 10.71
CA VAL A 66 -3.66 -2.80 10.77
C VAL A 66 -2.36 -3.35 11.35
N PRO A 67 -2.24 -3.41 12.68
CA PRO A 67 -1.00 -3.87 13.32
C PRO A 67 -0.59 -5.29 12.98
N GLU A 68 -1.52 -6.11 12.49
CA GLU A 68 -1.24 -7.47 12.07
C GLU A 68 -0.36 -7.54 10.82
N VAL A 69 -0.34 -6.46 10.03
CA VAL A 69 0.51 -6.40 8.85
C VAL A 69 1.97 -6.18 9.28
N LYS A 70 2.84 -7.06 8.83
CA LYS A 70 4.28 -7.01 9.16
C LYS A 70 5.10 -6.42 8.04
N GLU A 71 4.67 -6.59 6.80
CA GLU A 71 5.43 -6.14 5.65
C GLU A 71 4.48 -5.76 4.49
N VAL A 72 4.85 -4.74 3.76
CA VAL A 72 4.14 -4.32 2.55
C VAL A 72 5.13 -4.29 1.41
N LEU A 73 4.81 -5.00 0.33
CA LEU A 73 5.65 -5.09 -0.86
C LEU A 73 4.94 -4.47 -2.04
N SER A 74 5.69 -3.78 -2.89
CA SER A 74 5.16 -3.31 -4.16
C SER A 74 5.54 -4.29 -5.28
N VAL A 75 4.57 -4.60 -6.12
CA VAL A 75 4.76 -5.53 -7.23
C VAL A 75 4.50 -4.87 -8.58
#